data_3c84f0c1041c11cec0b40a86cce42ca9
#
_entry.id   3c84f0c1041c11cec0b40a86cce42ca9
#
_cell.length_a   1.000
_cell.length_b   1.000
_cell.length_c   1.000
_cell.angle_alpha   90.00
_cell.angle_beta   90.00
_cell.angle_gamma   90.00
#
_symmetry.space_group_name_H-M   'P 1'
#
loop_
_entity.id
_entity.type
_entity.pdbx_description
1 polymer ?
#
loop_
_entity_poly.entity_id
_entity_poly.type
_entity_poly.pdbx_seq_one_letter_code
_entity_poly.pdbx_strand_id
1 'polypeptide(L)'
;VGEYQWDDAVIGGGGFWEITTASCVDYPQQQQVIEIVDNRDSTLSIFTTVVDHDSTAQWTKGDYSQAGLASLSRQLAANAWQFEPLPRQGSVLDRNCELLLPAPFELATITDAQLERERVIARGRLLAGDVTGQLP
;
A
#
# COMPACT_ATOMS: atom_id res chain seq x y z
N VAL A 1 -3.49 7.21 5.98
CA VAL A 1 -2.90 6.16 6.84
C VAL A 1 -3.65 6.16 8.17
N GLY A 2 -4.06 4.99 8.62
CA GLY A 2 -4.71 4.80 9.93
C GLY A 2 -3.90 3.82 10.78
N GLU A 3 -3.75 4.11 12.06
CA GLU A 3 -3.21 3.19 13.05
C GLU A 3 -4.35 2.62 13.88
N TYR A 4 -4.38 1.30 14.01
CA TYR A 4 -5.36 0.59 14.80
C TYR A 4 -4.64 -0.26 15.85
N GLN A 5 -5.03 -0.08 17.11
CA GLN A 5 -4.50 -0.85 18.22
C GLN A 5 -5.65 -1.46 19.03
N TRP A 6 -5.42 -2.64 19.59
CA TRP A 6 -6.34 -3.27 20.52
C TRP A 6 -5.59 -3.93 21.66
N ASP A 7 -6.25 -4.04 22.79
CA ASP A 7 -5.80 -4.81 23.94
C ASP A 7 -6.94 -5.74 24.34
N ASP A 8 -6.72 -7.03 24.20
CA ASP A 8 -7.70 -8.07 24.52
C ASP A 8 -7.12 -9.05 25.54
N ALA A 9 -7.84 -9.28 26.62
CA ALA A 9 -7.38 -10.13 27.74
C ALA A 9 -7.23 -11.61 27.35
N VAL A 10 -7.86 -12.07 26.27
CA VAL A 10 -7.85 -13.46 25.82
C VAL A 10 -6.80 -13.72 24.75
N ILE A 11 -6.72 -12.83 23.76
CA ILE A 11 -5.82 -12.98 22.60
C ILE A 11 -4.58 -12.09 22.67
N GLY A 12 -4.46 -11.26 23.70
CA GLY A 12 -3.38 -10.28 23.84
C GLY A 12 -3.61 -9.01 23.04
N GLY A 13 -2.75 -8.04 23.27
CA GLY A 13 -2.74 -6.79 22.50
C GLY A 13 -2.19 -6.96 21.09
N GLY A 14 -2.56 -6.07 20.19
CA GLY A 14 -2.07 -6.04 18.83
C GLY A 14 -2.40 -4.74 18.11
N GLY A 15 -1.99 -4.65 16.87
CA GLY A 15 -2.28 -3.50 16.04
C GLY A 15 -1.92 -3.76 14.59
N PHE A 16 -2.41 -2.87 13.73
CA PHE A 16 -2.03 -2.86 12.32
C PHE A 16 -2.06 -1.43 11.75
N TRP A 17 -1.37 -1.23 10.67
CA TRP A 17 -1.46 -0.04 9.86
C TRP A 17 -2.40 -0.28 8.68
N GLU A 18 -3.34 0.62 8.50
CA GLU A 18 -4.15 0.68 7.28
C GLU A 18 -3.56 1.73 6.34
N ILE A 19 -3.22 1.31 5.13
CA ILE A 19 -2.67 2.17 4.09
C ILE A 19 -3.67 2.22 2.94
N THR A 20 -4.40 3.34 2.84
CA THR A 20 -5.34 3.56 1.73
C THR A 20 -4.61 4.25 0.60
N THR A 21 -4.57 3.62 -0.57
CA THR A 21 -3.96 4.18 -1.78
C THR A 21 -5.01 4.88 -2.64
N ALA A 22 -4.57 5.87 -3.42
CA ALA A 22 -5.40 6.46 -4.45
C ALA A 22 -5.71 5.44 -5.57
N SER A 23 -6.84 5.61 -6.22
CA SER A 23 -7.18 4.82 -7.40
C SER A 23 -6.33 5.22 -8.60
N CYS A 24 -5.99 4.26 -9.46
CA CYS A 24 -5.34 4.52 -10.74
C CYS A 24 -6.29 5.14 -11.78
N VAL A 25 -7.58 5.09 -11.57
CA VAL A 25 -8.61 5.56 -12.52
C VAL A 25 -9.39 6.77 -12.02
N ASP A 26 -9.60 6.88 -10.72
CA ASP A 26 -10.27 8.04 -10.13
C ASP A 26 -9.24 9.13 -9.79
N TYR A 27 -9.68 10.38 -9.78
CA TYR A 27 -8.80 11.47 -9.39
C TYR A 27 -8.27 11.26 -7.94
N PRO A 28 -6.97 11.44 -7.67
CA PRO A 28 -5.90 12.03 -8.51
C PRO A 28 -5.13 11.07 -9.42
N GLN A 29 -5.49 9.79 -9.52
CA GLN A 29 -4.83 8.79 -10.38
C GLN A 29 -3.35 8.58 -10.02
N GLN A 30 -3.12 8.20 -8.78
CA GLN A 30 -1.79 7.97 -8.23
C GLN A 30 -1.57 6.49 -7.94
N GLN A 31 -0.33 6.13 -7.79
CA GLN A 31 0.11 4.82 -7.33
C GLN A 31 0.91 4.97 -6.04
N GLN A 32 1.11 3.88 -5.34
CA GLN A 32 1.92 3.87 -4.13
C GLN A 32 2.89 2.69 -4.16
N VAL A 33 4.14 2.99 -3.89
CA VAL A 33 5.17 1.98 -3.62
C VAL A 33 5.20 1.75 -2.12
N ILE A 34 5.15 0.48 -1.73
CA ILE A 34 5.26 0.05 -0.34
C ILE A 34 6.53 -0.79 -0.22
N GLU A 35 7.43 -0.36 0.66
CA GLU A 35 8.67 -1.06 0.97
C GLU A 35 8.67 -1.47 2.44
N ILE A 36 9.05 -2.71 2.72
CA ILE A 36 9.20 -3.21 4.09
C ILE A 36 10.69 -3.43 4.34
N VAL A 37 11.21 -2.79 5.37
CA VAL A 37 12.62 -2.77 5.70
C VAL A 37 12.84 -3.31 7.11
N ASP A 38 13.77 -4.25 7.25
CA ASP A 38 14.30 -4.68 8.54
C ASP A 38 15.37 -3.68 9.00
N ASN A 39 15.12 -2.99 10.10
CA ASN A 39 16.04 -1.98 10.67
C ASN A 39 17.19 -2.61 11.46
N ARG A 40 17.18 -3.92 11.68
CA ARG A 40 18.19 -4.69 12.43
C ARG A 40 18.32 -4.27 13.90
N ASP A 41 17.29 -3.69 14.44
CA ASP A 41 17.19 -3.25 15.84
C ASP A 41 15.90 -3.76 16.51
N SER A 42 15.37 -4.86 16.03
CA SER A 42 14.08 -5.44 16.42
C SER A 42 12.87 -4.62 16.00
N THR A 43 13.05 -3.76 14.98
CA THR A 43 11.93 -3.03 14.35
C THR A 43 11.88 -3.26 12.85
N LEU A 44 10.70 -3.04 12.28
CA LEU A 44 10.44 -2.96 10.85
C LEU A 44 9.93 -1.57 10.50
N SER A 45 10.35 -1.05 9.36
CA SER A 45 9.76 0.14 8.77
C SER A 45 8.96 -0.24 7.52
N ILE A 46 7.75 0.30 7.41
CA ILE A 46 6.98 0.28 6.18
C ILE A 46 7.05 1.69 5.59
N PHE A 47 7.78 1.85 4.50
CA PHE A 47 7.80 3.09 3.75
C PHE A 47 6.68 3.08 2.73
N THR A 48 5.92 4.16 2.69
CA THR A 48 4.89 4.39 1.69
C THR A 48 5.28 5.59 0.84
N THR A 49 5.44 5.40 -0.46
CA THR A 49 5.84 6.46 -1.37
C THR A 49 4.79 6.62 -2.45
N VAL A 50 4.15 7.79 -2.52
CA VAL A 50 3.19 8.10 -3.58
C VAL A 50 3.93 8.42 -4.86
N VAL A 51 3.58 7.71 -5.92
CA VAL A 51 4.07 7.93 -7.28
C VAL A 51 2.98 8.55 -8.11
N ASP A 52 3.29 9.65 -8.74
CA ASP A 52 2.38 10.41 -9.59
C ASP A 52 2.96 10.53 -11.00
N HIS A 53 2.10 10.69 -12.00
CA HIS A 53 2.53 11.10 -13.32
C HIS A 53 2.53 12.64 -13.40
N ASP A 54 3.38 13.20 -14.22
CA ASP A 54 3.59 14.64 -14.35
C ASP A 54 2.56 15.35 -15.24
N SER A 55 1.64 14.59 -15.85
CA SER A 55 0.63 15.17 -16.74
C SER A 55 -0.41 15.95 -15.95
N THR A 56 -0.73 17.15 -16.40
CA THR A 56 -1.76 18.01 -15.82
C THR A 56 -3.16 17.59 -16.26
N ALA A 57 -4.21 18.03 -15.56
CA ALA A 57 -5.61 17.83 -15.97
C ALA A 57 -6.04 18.83 -17.07
N GLN A 58 -5.22 19.01 -18.09
CA GLN A 58 -5.42 19.96 -19.21
C GLN A 58 -4.98 19.31 -20.51
N TRP A 59 -5.90 18.58 -21.14
CA TRP A 59 -5.62 17.97 -22.43
C TRP A 59 -5.82 18.94 -23.58
N THR A 60 -4.90 18.87 -24.55
CA THR A 60 -4.99 19.61 -25.82
C THR A 60 -5.56 18.71 -26.91
N LYS A 61 -6.61 19.15 -27.59
CA LYS A 61 -7.24 18.39 -28.68
C LYS A 61 -6.24 18.00 -29.74
N GLY A 62 -6.19 16.69 -30.04
CA GLY A 62 -5.27 16.13 -31.04
C GLY A 62 -3.94 15.64 -30.46
N ASP A 63 -3.69 15.85 -29.19
CA ASP A 63 -2.52 15.25 -28.52
C ASP A 63 -2.84 13.81 -28.07
N TYR A 64 -2.37 12.86 -28.87
CA TYR A 64 -2.47 11.42 -28.60
C TYR A 64 -1.17 10.81 -28.11
N SER A 65 -0.21 11.63 -27.69
CA SER A 65 0.98 11.16 -26.98
C SER A 65 0.60 10.48 -25.65
N GLN A 66 1.53 9.73 -25.09
CA GLN A 66 1.32 9.09 -23.79
C GLN A 66 0.98 10.13 -22.69
N ALA A 67 1.70 11.26 -22.69
CA ALA A 67 1.44 12.37 -21.76
C ALA A 67 0.09 13.04 -22.05
N GLY A 68 -0.28 13.23 -23.31
CA GLY A 68 -1.56 13.79 -23.70
C GLY A 68 -2.73 12.90 -23.29
N LEU A 69 -2.63 11.58 -23.48
CA LEU A 69 -3.67 10.63 -23.04
C LEU A 69 -3.77 10.58 -21.52
N ALA A 70 -2.65 10.64 -20.80
CA ALA A 70 -2.66 10.73 -19.34
C ALA A 70 -3.32 12.04 -18.85
N SER A 71 -3.06 13.17 -19.53
CA SER A 71 -3.72 14.45 -19.27
C SER A 71 -5.23 14.36 -19.50
N LEU A 72 -5.67 13.75 -20.60
CA LEU A 72 -7.08 13.53 -20.89
C LEU A 72 -7.76 12.68 -19.81
N SER A 73 -7.13 11.57 -19.44
CA SER A 73 -7.64 10.68 -18.40
C SER A 73 -7.79 11.42 -17.06
N ARG A 74 -6.77 12.17 -16.64
CA ARG A 74 -6.82 12.96 -15.41
C ARG A 74 -7.87 14.07 -15.47
N GLN A 75 -8.04 14.71 -16.61
CA GLN A 75 -9.08 15.72 -16.80
C GLN A 75 -10.48 15.11 -16.67
N LEU A 76 -10.70 13.95 -17.26
CA LEU A 76 -11.99 13.25 -17.15
C LEU A 76 -12.25 12.81 -15.71
N ALA A 77 -11.26 12.27 -15.02
CA ALA A 77 -11.37 11.88 -13.62
C ALA A 77 -11.64 13.07 -12.69
N ALA A 78 -10.96 14.21 -12.92
CA ALA A 78 -11.18 15.43 -12.14
C ALA A 78 -12.57 16.03 -12.34
N ASN A 79 -13.19 15.81 -13.50
CA ASN A 79 -14.54 16.29 -13.82
C ASN A 79 -15.65 15.26 -13.55
N ALA A 80 -15.32 14.13 -12.92
CA ALA A 80 -16.33 13.13 -12.59
C ALA A 80 -17.31 13.69 -11.55
N TRP A 81 -18.55 13.92 -11.97
CA TRP A 81 -19.61 14.55 -11.17
C TRP A 81 -19.98 13.80 -9.89
N GLN A 82 -19.67 12.49 -9.85
CA GLN A 82 -19.95 11.62 -8.72
C GLN A 82 -19.06 11.87 -7.52
N PHE A 83 -17.95 12.58 -7.72
CA PHE A 83 -16.90 12.68 -6.73
C PHE A 83 -16.33 14.10 -6.66
N GLU A 84 -16.31 14.66 -5.48
CA GLU A 84 -15.54 15.88 -5.25
C GLU A 84 -14.04 15.53 -5.24
N PRO A 85 -13.23 16.08 -6.14
CA PRO A 85 -11.83 15.66 -6.30
C PRO A 85 -10.93 16.05 -5.12
N LEU A 86 -11.21 17.17 -4.45
CA LEU A 86 -10.34 17.70 -3.41
C LEU A 86 -10.21 16.80 -2.17
N PRO A 87 -11.30 16.22 -1.60
CA PRO A 87 -11.18 15.34 -0.44
C PRO A 87 -10.43 14.03 -0.71
N ARG A 88 -10.24 13.68 -1.98
CA ARG A 88 -9.62 12.41 -2.38
C ARG A 88 -8.11 12.49 -2.56
N GLN A 89 -7.53 13.66 -2.50
CA GLN A 89 -6.08 13.83 -2.60
C GLN A 89 -5.32 13.35 -1.36
N GLY A 90 -6.02 13.16 -0.25
CA GLY A 90 -5.40 12.88 1.03
C GLY A 90 -4.60 14.07 1.59
N SER A 91 -4.00 13.88 2.73
CA SER A 91 -3.10 14.86 3.32
C SER A 91 -1.73 14.81 2.67
N VAL A 92 -1.07 15.96 2.55
CA VAL A 92 0.32 16.04 2.08
C VAL A 92 1.24 15.26 3.03
N LEU A 93 0.91 15.19 4.31
CA LEU A 93 1.68 14.47 5.32
C LEU A 93 1.58 12.95 5.19
N ASP A 94 0.53 12.45 4.53
CA ASP A 94 0.30 11.01 4.34
C ASP A 94 0.92 10.46 3.05
N ARG A 95 1.54 11.29 2.24
CA ARG A 95 2.04 10.88 0.92
C ARG A 95 3.29 10.03 0.97
N ASN A 96 4.24 10.43 1.82
CA ASN A 96 5.51 9.74 1.96
C ASN A 96 5.76 9.54 3.45
N CYS A 97 5.41 8.37 3.96
CA CYS A 97 5.43 8.07 5.38
C CYS A 97 6.37 6.90 5.67
N GLU A 98 6.96 6.92 6.84
CA GLU A 98 7.54 5.76 7.49
C GLU A 98 6.63 5.35 8.65
N LEU A 99 6.19 4.09 8.63
CA LEU A 99 5.39 3.48 9.67
C LEU A 99 6.27 2.49 10.41
N LEU A 100 6.62 2.80 11.65
CA LEU A 100 7.49 1.97 12.47
C LEU A 100 6.65 0.96 13.26
N LEU A 101 7.12 -0.27 13.31
CA LEU A 101 6.49 -1.34 14.10
C LEU A 101 7.56 -2.26 14.71
N PRO A 102 7.27 -2.90 15.85
CA PRO A 102 8.14 -3.96 16.38
C PRO A 102 8.23 -5.10 15.38
N ALA A 103 9.42 -5.67 15.20
CA ALA A 103 9.56 -6.89 14.42
C ALA A 103 8.81 -8.03 15.12
N PRO A 104 7.98 -8.81 14.41
CA PRO A 104 7.16 -9.88 15.02
C PRO A 104 8.01 -11.04 15.53
N PHE A 105 9.25 -11.14 15.12
CA PHE A 105 10.24 -12.15 15.50
C PHE A 105 11.64 -11.68 15.14
N GLU A 106 12.67 -12.39 15.63
CA GLU A 106 14.08 -12.13 15.32
C GLU A 106 14.41 -12.51 13.86
N LEU A 107 14.32 -11.54 12.96
CA LEU A 107 14.56 -11.73 11.53
C LEU A 107 15.97 -12.24 11.23
N ALA A 108 16.96 -11.81 12.01
CA ALA A 108 18.36 -12.23 11.85
C ALA A 108 18.58 -13.74 12.10
N THR A 109 17.64 -14.41 12.75
CA THR A 109 17.72 -15.86 13.04
C THR A 109 17.07 -16.73 11.98
N ILE A 110 16.37 -16.13 11.01
CA ILE A 110 15.69 -16.86 9.95
C ILE A 110 16.72 -17.38 8.95
N THR A 111 16.70 -18.67 8.72
CA THR A 111 17.52 -19.32 7.71
C THR A 111 16.76 -19.48 6.40
N ASP A 112 17.48 -19.56 5.28
CA ASP A 112 16.90 -19.85 3.96
C ASP A 112 16.05 -21.13 3.97
N ALA A 113 16.48 -22.14 4.74
CA ALA A 113 15.74 -23.40 4.89
C ALA A 113 14.41 -23.23 5.61
N GLN A 114 14.32 -22.30 6.57
CA GLN A 114 13.04 -21.96 7.22
C GLN A 114 12.13 -21.21 6.27
N LEU A 115 12.65 -20.21 5.56
CA LEU A 115 11.90 -19.47 4.55
C LEU A 115 11.32 -20.38 3.46
N GLU A 116 12.13 -21.30 2.94
CA GLU A 116 11.67 -22.23 1.90
C GLU A 116 10.60 -23.20 2.44
N ARG A 117 10.72 -23.64 3.67
CA ARG A 117 9.70 -24.48 4.34
C ARG A 117 8.37 -23.75 4.45
N GLU A 118 8.38 -22.53 4.97
CA GLU A 118 7.17 -21.72 5.10
C GLU A 118 6.54 -21.39 3.74
N ARG A 119 7.37 -21.14 2.74
CA ARG A 119 6.93 -20.93 1.35
C ARG A 119 6.22 -22.17 0.79
N VAL A 120 6.75 -23.36 1.03
CA VAL A 120 6.13 -24.63 0.59
C VAL A 120 4.80 -24.84 1.29
N ILE A 121 4.73 -24.57 2.60
CA ILE A 121 3.49 -24.67 3.39
C ILE A 121 2.45 -23.68 2.87
N ALA A 122 2.81 -22.41 2.73
CA ALA A 122 1.91 -21.36 2.22
C ALA A 122 1.39 -21.68 0.81
N ARG A 123 2.27 -22.18 -0.07
CA ARG A 123 1.87 -22.63 -1.40
C ARG A 123 0.92 -23.83 -1.37
N GLY A 124 1.16 -24.77 -0.47
CA GLY A 124 0.28 -25.95 -0.29
C GLY A 124 -1.12 -25.53 0.16
N ARG A 125 -1.23 -24.62 1.13
CA ARG A 125 -2.50 -24.06 1.58
C ARG A 125 -3.25 -23.34 0.47
N LEU A 126 -2.55 -22.47 -0.26
CA LEU A 126 -3.14 -21.75 -1.39
C LEU A 126 -3.71 -22.70 -2.44
N LEU A 127 -2.98 -23.77 -2.81
CA LEU A 127 -3.43 -24.75 -3.77
C LEU A 127 -4.59 -25.63 -3.26
N ALA A 128 -4.69 -25.80 -1.96
CA ALA A 128 -5.81 -26.50 -1.31
C ALA A 128 -7.06 -25.61 -1.14
N GLY A 129 -7.00 -24.33 -1.53
CA GLY A 129 -8.09 -23.37 -1.32
C GLY A 129 -8.27 -22.93 0.13
N ASP A 130 -7.29 -23.21 0.99
CA ASP A 130 -7.29 -22.79 2.38
C ASP A 130 -6.79 -21.33 2.45
N VAL A 131 -7.73 -20.40 2.41
CA VAL A 131 -7.49 -18.94 2.50
C VAL A 131 -7.72 -18.38 3.90
N THR A 132 -7.82 -19.23 4.92
CA THR A 132 -8.19 -18.81 6.27
C THR A 132 -7.13 -17.99 7.00
N GLY A 133 -5.98 -17.70 6.38
CA GLY A 133 -5.05 -16.65 6.83
C GLY A 133 -4.50 -16.78 8.27
N GLN A 134 -4.76 -17.89 8.97
CA GLN A 134 -4.11 -18.12 10.25
C GLN A 134 -2.65 -18.52 10.02
N LEU A 135 -1.78 -17.58 10.25
CA LEU A 135 -0.37 -17.88 10.52
C LEU A 135 -0.30 -18.74 11.78
N PRO A 136 0.58 -19.72 11.82
CA PRO A 136 0.80 -20.57 13.00
C PRO A 136 1.33 -19.76 14.17
#